data_3597a12fe4a880379235e3617d12fe44
#
_entry.id   3597a12fe4a880379235e3617d12fe44
#
_cell.length_a   1.000
_cell.length_b   1.000
_cell.length_c   1.000
_cell.angle_alpha   90.00
_cell.angle_beta   90.00
_cell.angle_gamma   90.00
#
_symmetry.space_group_name_H-M   'P 1'
#
loop_
_entity.id
_entity.type
_entity.pdbx_description
1 polymer ?
#
loop_
_entity_poly.entity_id
_entity_poly.type
_entity_poly.pdbx_seq_one_letter_code
_entity_poly.pdbx_strand_id
1 'polypeptide(L)'
;MKVLITGKNSKDLEPTVKQLGFEVVEENPEVIISYGGDGTLLASERQFPGIPKLPTRNDSVSKKCPEHETEILLKKLTQGQLELKEYSKLETKIDLSTSSEQGVKTLFALNDFVIRNKEPMHSIRFAIQNGKLLIGDGVVVSTPFGSSGYFQSITRQTFTSGFGLAFNNTTEKMDPQFFSENDEIIFKLVRGNATLTSDNSPEIYTIPEGSELTFKLSSEKAKIYELDSLRCPNCIVTRG
;
A
#
# COMPACT_ATOMS: atom_id res chain seq x y z
N MET A 1 -3.84 -27.45 0.88
CA MET A 1 -3.61 -26.01 1.20
C MET A 1 -4.92 -25.25 1.05
N LYS A 2 -5.31 -24.53 2.11
CA LYS A 2 -6.52 -23.70 2.13
C LYS A 2 -6.21 -22.32 1.54
N VAL A 3 -6.99 -21.88 0.57
CA VAL A 3 -6.78 -20.60 -0.08
C VAL A 3 -8.06 -19.77 -0.15
N LEU A 4 -7.91 -18.44 -0.04
CA LEU A 4 -8.94 -17.47 -0.33
C LEU A 4 -8.58 -16.73 -1.61
N ILE A 5 -9.52 -16.60 -2.52
CA ILE A 5 -9.31 -15.85 -3.76
C ILE A 5 -9.94 -14.47 -3.61
N THR A 6 -9.15 -13.42 -3.78
CA THR A 6 -9.61 -12.02 -3.73
C THR A 6 -9.50 -11.37 -5.11
N GLY A 7 -10.32 -10.35 -5.35
CA GLY A 7 -10.35 -9.61 -6.60
C GLY A 7 -11.73 -9.61 -7.27
N LYS A 8 -11.96 -8.64 -8.18
CA LYS A 8 -13.27 -8.44 -8.82
C LYS A 8 -13.76 -9.69 -9.58
N ASN A 9 -12.82 -10.44 -10.19
CA ASN A 9 -13.12 -11.61 -11.01
C ASN A 9 -12.64 -12.91 -10.35
N SER A 10 -12.61 -12.98 -9.02
CA SER A 10 -12.13 -14.13 -8.24
C SER A 10 -12.84 -15.44 -8.60
N LYS A 11 -14.13 -15.36 -8.94
CA LYS A 11 -14.95 -16.52 -9.34
C LYS A 11 -14.45 -17.20 -10.62
N ASP A 12 -13.85 -16.44 -11.54
CA ASP A 12 -13.34 -16.98 -12.80
C ASP A 12 -12.14 -17.92 -12.58
N LEU A 13 -11.39 -17.69 -11.49
CA LEU A 13 -10.20 -18.46 -11.14
C LEU A 13 -10.51 -19.71 -10.31
N GLU A 14 -11.64 -19.74 -9.62
CA GLU A 14 -11.99 -20.79 -8.66
C GLU A 14 -11.96 -22.21 -9.25
N PRO A 15 -12.47 -22.48 -10.48
CA PRO A 15 -12.39 -23.80 -11.09
C PRO A 15 -10.95 -24.29 -11.26
N THR A 16 -10.05 -23.42 -11.74
CA THR A 16 -8.62 -23.74 -11.94
C THR A 16 -7.94 -24.03 -10.60
N VAL A 17 -8.21 -23.22 -9.58
CA VAL A 17 -7.66 -23.40 -8.23
C VAL A 17 -8.08 -24.76 -7.65
N LYS A 18 -9.38 -25.12 -7.75
CA LYS A 18 -9.90 -26.42 -7.30
C LYS A 18 -9.31 -27.58 -8.08
N GLN A 19 -9.17 -27.46 -9.41
CA GLN A 19 -8.57 -28.49 -10.25
C GLN A 19 -7.11 -28.81 -9.87
N LEU A 20 -6.38 -27.79 -9.37
CA LEU A 20 -5.01 -27.94 -8.89
C LEU A 20 -4.91 -28.46 -7.45
N GLY A 21 -6.04 -28.85 -6.83
CA GLY A 21 -6.08 -29.49 -5.51
C GLY A 21 -6.07 -28.53 -4.32
N PHE A 22 -6.36 -27.26 -4.53
CA PHE A 22 -6.56 -26.31 -3.44
C PHE A 22 -7.98 -26.42 -2.87
N GLU A 23 -8.10 -26.21 -1.57
CA GLU A 23 -9.36 -26.01 -0.87
C GLU A 23 -9.68 -24.51 -0.82
N VAL A 24 -10.70 -24.08 -1.56
CA VAL A 24 -11.14 -22.68 -1.53
C VAL A 24 -12.00 -22.46 -0.30
N VAL A 25 -11.60 -21.53 0.56
CA VAL A 25 -12.25 -21.24 1.86
C VAL A 25 -12.54 -19.74 1.98
N GLU A 26 -13.52 -19.39 2.81
CA GLU A 26 -13.82 -17.97 3.14
C GLU A 26 -13.11 -17.55 4.43
N GLU A 27 -12.84 -18.51 5.33
CA GLU A 27 -12.23 -18.26 6.62
C GLU A 27 -10.96 -19.08 6.82
N ASN A 28 -10.02 -18.54 7.59
CA ASN A 28 -8.76 -19.19 7.95
C ASN A 28 -7.95 -19.74 6.77
N PRO A 29 -7.72 -18.95 5.70
CA PRO A 29 -6.87 -19.36 4.60
C PRO A 29 -5.40 -19.41 5.04
N GLU A 30 -4.65 -20.34 4.46
CA GLU A 30 -3.19 -20.41 4.59
C GLU A 30 -2.49 -19.43 3.64
N VAL A 31 -3.10 -19.19 2.47
CA VAL A 31 -2.60 -18.26 1.44
C VAL A 31 -3.78 -17.52 0.80
N ILE A 32 -3.58 -16.26 0.47
CA ILE A 32 -4.53 -15.46 -0.30
C ILE A 32 -4.04 -15.33 -1.73
N ILE A 33 -4.83 -15.78 -2.69
CA ILE A 33 -4.58 -15.55 -4.10
C ILE A 33 -5.19 -14.20 -4.48
N SER A 34 -4.34 -13.20 -4.67
CA SER A 34 -4.75 -11.84 -5.03
C SER A 34 -4.85 -11.72 -6.55
N TYR A 35 -6.05 -12.01 -7.10
CA TYR A 35 -6.31 -12.05 -8.54
C TYR A 35 -6.68 -10.69 -9.10
N GLY A 36 -5.67 -9.94 -9.54
CA GLY A 36 -5.83 -8.57 -10.03
C GLY A 36 -4.51 -7.83 -10.17
N GLY A 37 -4.54 -6.52 -9.97
CA GLY A 37 -3.37 -5.65 -9.95
C GLY A 37 -2.91 -5.30 -8.54
N ASP A 38 -1.99 -4.32 -8.45
CA ASP A 38 -1.48 -3.81 -7.16
C ASP A 38 -2.61 -3.39 -6.21
N GLY A 39 -3.67 -2.76 -6.72
CA GLY A 39 -4.82 -2.38 -5.90
C GLY A 39 -5.52 -3.57 -5.23
N THR A 40 -5.59 -4.74 -5.91
CA THR A 40 -6.14 -5.96 -5.32
C THR A 40 -5.22 -6.50 -4.23
N LEU A 41 -3.90 -6.50 -4.46
CA LEU A 41 -2.92 -6.93 -3.48
C LEU A 41 -2.98 -6.07 -2.20
N LEU A 42 -3.02 -4.75 -2.35
CA LEU A 42 -3.14 -3.81 -1.22
C LEU A 42 -4.44 -4.02 -0.43
N ALA A 43 -5.56 -4.22 -1.14
CA ALA A 43 -6.84 -4.53 -0.49
C ALA A 43 -6.80 -5.87 0.26
N SER A 44 -6.15 -6.89 -0.32
CA SER A 44 -5.96 -8.19 0.34
C SER A 44 -5.10 -8.09 1.59
N GLU A 45 -4.01 -7.29 1.55
CA GLU A 45 -3.18 -7.09 2.75
C GLU A 45 -3.92 -6.33 3.84
N ARG A 46 -4.73 -5.34 3.48
CA ARG A 46 -5.53 -4.59 4.45
C ARG A 46 -6.61 -5.45 5.13
N GLN A 47 -7.27 -6.33 4.37
CA GLN A 47 -8.35 -7.18 4.89
C GLN A 47 -7.82 -8.38 5.69
N PHE A 48 -6.67 -8.90 5.31
CA PHE A 48 -6.09 -10.12 5.86
C PHE A 48 -4.60 -9.92 6.17
N PRO A 49 -4.26 -9.04 7.11
CA PRO A 49 -2.86 -8.72 7.40
C PRO A 49 -2.08 -9.95 7.84
N GLY A 50 -0.82 -10.04 7.40
CA GLY A 50 0.12 -11.09 7.83
C GLY A 50 -0.09 -12.48 7.19
N ILE A 51 -1.22 -12.76 6.56
CA ILE A 51 -1.41 -14.01 5.79
C ILE A 51 -0.61 -13.87 4.48
N PRO A 52 0.14 -14.89 4.02
CA PRO A 52 0.86 -14.86 2.76
C PRO A 52 -0.05 -14.59 1.55
N LYS A 53 0.37 -13.71 0.62
CA LYS A 53 -0.35 -13.39 -0.62
C LYS A 53 0.41 -13.91 -1.82
N LEU A 54 -0.30 -14.55 -2.73
CA LEU A 54 0.19 -14.82 -4.08
C LEU A 54 -0.53 -13.86 -5.05
N PRO A 55 0.12 -12.77 -5.48
CA PRO A 55 -0.46 -11.90 -6.48
C PRO A 55 -0.39 -12.55 -7.85
N THR A 56 -1.47 -12.48 -8.61
CA THR A 56 -1.49 -12.87 -10.01
C THR A 56 -2.46 -11.99 -10.79
N ARG A 57 -2.02 -11.54 -11.97
CA ARG A 57 -2.85 -10.69 -12.81
C ARG A 57 -4.03 -11.47 -13.39
N ASN A 58 -5.14 -10.77 -13.58
CA ASN A 58 -6.29 -11.33 -14.29
C ASN A 58 -5.90 -11.61 -15.76
N ASP A 59 -6.12 -12.85 -16.20
CA ASP A 59 -5.78 -13.34 -17.53
C ASP A 59 -6.56 -12.62 -18.64
N SER A 60 -7.78 -12.14 -18.35
CA SER A 60 -8.63 -11.45 -19.33
C SER A 60 -8.14 -10.04 -19.70
N VAL A 61 -7.28 -9.42 -18.86
CA VAL A 61 -6.83 -8.02 -19.03
C VAL A 61 -5.31 -7.87 -19.05
N SER A 62 -4.58 -8.96 -19.15
CA SER A 62 -3.11 -8.91 -19.17
C SER A 62 -2.50 -9.98 -20.05
N LYS A 63 -1.47 -9.59 -20.83
CA LYS A 63 -0.58 -10.52 -21.51
C LYS A 63 0.61 -10.76 -20.58
N LYS A 64 0.79 -11.99 -20.15
CA LYS A 64 1.83 -12.39 -19.20
C LYS A 64 2.99 -13.09 -19.89
N CYS A 65 4.16 -13.06 -19.26
CA CYS A 65 5.23 -13.99 -19.57
C CYS A 65 4.81 -15.42 -19.17
N PRO A 66 5.29 -16.46 -19.84
CA PRO A 66 4.93 -17.84 -19.51
C PRO A 66 5.13 -18.19 -18.04
N GLU A 67 6.22 -17.75 -17.43
CA GLU A 67 6.54 -17.97 -16.01
C GLU A 67 5.57 -17.31 -15.03
N HIS A 68 4.82 -16.30 -15.49
CA HIS A 68 3.86 -15.53 -14.70
C HIS A 68 2.40 -15.89 -15.01
N GLU A 69 2.16 -16.91 -15.83
CA GLU A 69 0.81 -17.43 -16.02
C GLU A 69 0.25 -17.95 -14.71
N THR A 70 -1.03 -17.66 -14.46
CA THR A 70 -1.68 -17.97 -13.19
C THR A 70 -1.56 -19.44 -12.82
N GLU A 71 -1.79 -20.34 -13.78
CA GLU A 71 -1.71 -21.78 -13.56
C GLU A 71 -0.29 -22.23 -13.21
N ILE A 72 0.73 -21.64 -13.83
CA ILE A 72 2.15 -21.92 -13.53
C ILE A 72 2.49 -21.49 -12.11
N LEU A 73 2.08 -20.28 -11.70
CA LEU A 73 2.29 -19.78 -10.34
C LEU A 73 1.58 -20.66 -9.30
N LEU A 74 0.36 -21.08 -9.56
CA LEU A 74 -0.39 -21.97 -8.67
C LEU A 74 0.29 -23.34 -8.55
N LYS A 75 0.79 -23.93 -9.64
CA LYS A 75 1.57 -25.18 -9.62
C LYS A 75 2.84 -25.04 -8.80
N LYS A 76 3.59 -23.94 -8.99
CA LYS A 76 4.78 -23.65 -8.19
C LYS A 76 4.44 -23.51 -6.70
N LEU A 77 3.30 -22.88 -6.37
CA LEU A 77 2.85 -22.75 -4.98
C LEU A 77 2.60 -24.12 -4.33
N THR A 78 1.91 -25.05 -5.02
CA THR A 78 1.69 -26.42 -4.50
C THR A 78 2.99 -27.20 -4.30
N GLN A 79 4.01 -26.90 -5.09
CA GLN A 79 5.32 -27.56 -5.06
C GLN A 79 6.29 -26.89 -4.07
N GLY A 80 5.89 -25.81 -3.41
CA GLY A 80 6.77 -25.05 -2.50
C GLY A 80 7.96 -24.37 -3.21
N GLN A 81 7.81 -24.05 -4.50
CA GLN A 81 8.86 -23.49 -5.34
C GLN A 81 8.85 -21.95 -5.41
N LEU A 82 7.88 -21.29 -4.75
CA LEU A 82 7.79 -19.84 -4.73
C LEU A 82 8.55 -19.27 -3.54
N GLU A 83 9.31 -18.20 -3.77
CA GLU A 83 9.97 -17.46 -2.71
C GLU A 83 8.97 -16.55 -1.98
N LEU A 84 8.88 -16.67 -0.65
CA LEU A 84 8.12 -15.79 0.20
C LEU A 84 9.00 -14.66 0.72
N LYS A 85 8.64 -13.42 0.40
CA LYS A 85 9.35 -12.22 0.87
C LYS A 85 8.49 -11.43 1.85
N GLU A 86 9.18 -10.81 2.83
CA GLU A 86 8.56 -9.90 3.78
C GLU A 86 8.82 -8.45 3.38
N TYR A 87 7.76 -7.65 3.40
CA TYR A 87 7.80 -6.22 3.07
C TYR A 87 7.40 -5.39 4.27
N SER A 88 8.18 -4.36 4.56
CA SER A 88 7.90 -3.42 5.64
C SER A 88 6.63 -2.63 5.36
N LYS A 89 5.85 -2.37 6.41
CA LYS A 89 4.70 -1.46 6.40
C LYS A 89 5.01 -0.22 7.21
N LEU A 90 4.40 0.89 6.84
CA LEU A 90 4.33 2.08 7.69
C LEU A 90 3.19 1.94 8.69
N GLU A 91 3.34 2.58 9.83
CA GLU A 91 2.26 2.78 10.80
C GLU A 91 2.15 4.25 11.22
N THR A 92 0.94 4.65 11.55
CA THR A 92 0.63 5.91 12.23
C THR A 92 -0.58 5.73 13.14
N LYS A 93 -0.74 6.62 14.10
CA LYS A 93 -1.91 6.66 14.98
C LYS A 93 -2.71 7.93 14.72
N ILE A 94 -4.01 7.77 14.62
CA ILE A 94 -4.95 8.89 14.48
C ILE A 94 -5.93 8.91 15.65
N ASP A 95 -6.17 10.10 16.20
CA ASP A 95 -7.20 10.32 17.20
C ASP A 95 -8.53 10.61 16.49
N LEU A 96 -9.53 9.77 16.73
CA LEU A 96 -10.87 9.86 16.15
C LEU A 96 -11.86 10.57 17.06
N SER A 97 -11.41 11.23 18.13
CA SER A 97 -12.29 11.92 19.10
C SER A 97 -13.21 12.98 18.48
N THR A 98 -12.87 13.47 17.28
CA THR A 98 -13.68 14.44 16.50
C THR A 98 -14.63 13.79 15.48
N SER A 99 -14.64 12.45 15.39
CA SER A 99 -15.50 11.68 14.48
C SER A 99 -16.59 10.91 15.26
N SER A 100 -17.47 10.23 14.52
CA SER A 100 -18.48 9.33 15.14
C SER A 100 -17.85 8.10 15.80
N GLU A 101 -16.62 7.77 15.46
CA GLU A 101 -15.82 6.74 16.11
C GLU A 101 -14.97 7.42 17.19
N GLN A 102 -14.96 6.88 18.42
CA GLN A 102 -14.15 7.42 19.51
C GLN A 102 -12.90 6.56 19.74
N GLY A 103 -11.79 7.22 20.01
CA GLY A 103 -10.54 6.58 20.41
C GLY A 103 -9.38 6.76 19.43
N VAL A 104 -8.26 6.13 19.75
CA VAL A 104 -7.05 6.14 18.90
C VAL A 104 -7.05 4.90 18.03
N LYS A 105 -6.95 5.09 16.70
CA LYS A 105 -6.84 4.02 15.71
C LYS A 105 -5.42 3.97 15.16
N THR A 106 -4.83 2.78 15.14
CA THR A 106 -3.56 2.55 14.44
C THR A 106 -3.86 2.18 12.99
N LEU A 107 -3.22 2.87 12.06
CA LEU A 107 -3.34 2.65 10.62
C LEU A 107 -2.03 2.09 10.09
N PHE A 108 -2.12 1.23 9.08
CA PHE A 108 -0.98 0.63 8.40
C PHE A 108 -1.04 0.90 6.90
N ALA A 109 0.13 1.03 6.28
CA ALA A 109 0.24 1.16 4.82
C ALA A 109 1.40 0.30 4.31
N LEU A 110 1.14 -0.48 3.26
CA LEU A 110 2.16 -1.23 2.54
C LEU A 110 2.87 -0.35 1.50
N ASN A 111 2.12 0.52 0.80
CA ASN A 111 2.68 1.51 -0.13
C ASN A 111 3.01 2.82 0.57
N ASP A 112 1.98 3.55 0.97
CA ASP A 112 2.13 4.92 1.43
C ASP A 112 0.95 5.41 2.29
N PHE A 113 1.24 6.43 3.10
CA PHE A 113 0.27 7.35 3.66
C PHE A 113 0.31 8.64 2.86
N VAL A 114 -0.87 9.16 2.54
CA VAL A 114 -1.02 10.44 1.84
C VAL A 114 -1.79 11.41 2.72
N ILE A 115 -1.16 12.55 3.05
CA ILE A 115 -1.83 13.70 3.64
C ILE A 115 -2.06 14.72 2.55
N ARG A 116 -3.31 15.18 2.41
CA ARG A 116 -3.68 16.22 1.45
C ARG A 116 -4.61 17.24 2.08
N ASN A 117 -4.56 18.46 1.53
CA ASN A 117 -5.56 19.48 1.81
C ASN A 117 -6.97 18.94 1.57
N LYS A 118 -7.87 19.16 2.53
CA LYS A 118 -9.27 18.71 2.43
C LYS A 118 -10.05 19.49 1.37
N GLU A 119 -9.82 20.80 1.32
CA GLU A 119 -10.39 21.70 0.34
C GLU A 119 -9.39 21.90 -0.81
N PRO A 120 -9.64 21.39 -2.03
CA PRO A 120 -8.68 21.43 -3.13
C PRO A 120 -8.22 22.84 -3.55
N MET A 121 -9.02 23.87 -3.23
CA MET A 121 -8.71 25.28 -3.55
C MET A 121 -7.80 25.97 -2.51
N HIS A 122 -7.52 25.32 -1.38
CA HIS A 122 -6.77 25.94 -0.28
C HIS A 122 -5.59 25.05 0.12
N SER A 123 -4.39 25.61 0.05
CA SER A 123 -3.20 24.97 0.60
C SER A 123 -3.26 24.90 2.13
N ILE A 124 -2.67 23.88 2.69
CA ILE A 124 -2.45 23.77 4.14
C ILE A 124 -1.10 24.33 4.56
N ARG A 125 -0.95 24.66 5.84
CA ARG A 125 0.34 24.99 6.45
C ARG A 125 0.72 23.87 7.41
N PHE A 126 1.92 23.37 7.24
CA PHE A 126 2.41 22.25 8.03
C PHE A 126 3.91 22.35 8.28
N ALA A 127 4.39 21.58 9.25
CA ALA A 127 5.81 21.44 9.52
C ALA A 127 6.15 19.93 9.61
N ILE A 128 7.40 19.60 9.24
CA ILE A 128 7.96 18.27 9.42
C ILE A 128 9.02 18.36 10.52
N GLN A 129 8.94 17.47 11.50
CA GLN A 129 9.75 17.54 12.71
C GLN A 129 9.58 18.91 13.38
N ASN A 130 10.65 19.52 13.84
CA ASN A 130 10.71 20.91 14.32
C ASN A 130 11.22 21.89 13.24
N GLY A 131 10.98 21.52 11.96
CA GLY A 131 11.45 22.31 10.82
C GLY A 131 10.62 23.57 10.56
N LYS A 132 10.94 24.24 9.45
CA LYS A 132 10.24 25.44 9.03
C LYS A 132 8.80 25.15 8.64
N LEU A 133 7.96 26.20 8.75
CA LEU A 133 6.60 26.17 8.25
C LEU A 133 6.58 26.09 6.72
N LEU A 134 5.89 25.10 6.18
CA LEU A 134 5.69 24.88 4.76
C LEU A 134 4.25 25.19 4.37
N ILE A 135 4.06 25.61 3.13
CA ILE A 135 2.74 25.82 2.50
C ILE A 135 2.67 24.93 1.28
N GLY A 136 1.63 24.13 1.16
CA GLY A 136 1.46 23.22 0.03
C GLY A 136 0.18 22.40 0.14
N ASP A 137 0.06 21.38 -0.72
CA ASP A 137 -1.11 20.51 -0.74
C ASP A 137 -0.98 19.32 0.21
N GLY A 138 0.22 19.04 0.72
CA GLY A 138 0.46 17.99 1.70
C GLY A 138 1.74 17.20 1.46
N VAL A 139 1.75 15.94 1.91
CA VAL A 139 2.91 15.05 1.86
C VAL A 139 2.52 13.62 1.54
N VAL A 140 3.49 12.84 1.05
CA VAL A 140 3.40 11.39 0.88
C VAL A 140 4.53 10.74 1.67
N VAL A 141 4.20 9.85 2.61
CA VAL A 141 5.16 9.02 3.34
C VAL A 141 5.10 7.62 2.77
N SER A 142 6.18 7.15 2.17
CA SER A 142 6.18 5.89 1.39
C SER A 142 7.19 4.89 1.90
N THR A 143 6.85 3.59 1.77
CA THR A 143 7.77 2.47 1.93
C THR A 143 8.61 2.28 0.66
N PRO A 144 9.68 1.46 0.69
CA PRO A 144 10.34 1.01 -0.53
C PRO A 144 9.39 0.31 -1.50
N PHE A 145 8.44 -0.48 -0.98
CA PHE A 145 7.43 -1.17 -1.78
C PHE A 145 6.56 -0.19 -2.58
N GLY A 146 6.12 0.91 -1.95
CA GLY A 146 5.30 1.96 -2.56
C GLY A 146 6.09 3.02 -3.34
N SER A 147 7.44 3.01 -3.24
CA SER A 147 8.27 4.09 -3.79
C SER A 147 8.11 4.29 -5.29
N SER A 148 7.74 3.26 -6.04
CA SER A 148 7.47 3.32 -7.49
C SER A 148 6.06 3.82 -7.85
N GLY A 149 5.21 4.12 -6.86
CA GLY A 149 3.85 4.63 -7.02
C GLY A 149 3.76 6.15 -6.94
N TYR A 150 2.97 6.66 -6.00
CA TYR A 150 2.72 8.10 -5.86
C TYR A 150 3.98 8.88 -5.49
N PHE A 151 4.86 8.30 -4.65
CA PHE A 151 6.15 8.91 -4.31
C PHE A 151 6.98 9.22 -5.57
N GLN A 152 7.15 8.24 -6.48
CA GLN A 152 7.87 8.44 -7.74
C GLN A 152 7.18 9.46 -8.64
N SER A 153 5.86 9.54 -8.65
CA SER A 153 5.14 10.49 -9.49
C SER A 153 5.45 11.94 -9.11
N ILE A 154 5.72 12.21 -7.82
CA ILE A 154 6.09 13.53 -7.30
C ILE A 154 7.61 13.78 -7.46
N THR A 155 8.43 12.80 -7.02
CA THR A 155 9.87 13.01 -6.82
C THR A 155 10.74 12.62 -8.01
N ARG A 156 10.22 11.76 -8.89
CA ARG A 156 10.96 11.07 -9.96
C ARG A 156 12.05 10.13 -9.43
N GLN A 157 11.98 9.74 -8.17
CA GLN A 157 12.94 8.88 -7.49
C GLN A 157 12.24 7.65 -6.89
N THR A 158 13.00 6.57 -6.72
CA THR A 158 12.63 5.38 -5.95
C THR A 158 13.74 5.07 -4.96
N PHE A 159 13.45 4.24 -3.97
CA PHE A 159 14.44 3.81 -2.97
C PHE A 159 14.15 2.38 -2.52
N THR A 160 15.14 1.73 -1.89
CA THR A 160 15.11 0.29 -1.58
C THR A 160 15.17 -0.04 -0.09
N SER A 161 15.44 0.93 0.79
CA SER A 161 15.54 0.73 2.24
C SER A 161 14.99 1.92 3.02
N GLY A 162 14.65 1.72 4.28
CA GLY A 162 14.05 2.75 5.11
C GLY A 162 12.66 3.18 4.64
N PHE A 163 12.38 4.47 4.67
CA PHE A 163 11.14 5.06 4.14
C PHE A 163 11.37 6.51 3.70
N GLY A 164 10.50 7.03 2.86
CA GLY A 164 10.67 8.32 2.20
C GLY A 164 9.51 9.26 2.42
N LEU A 165 9.81 10.57 2.45
CA LEU A 165 8.84 11.66 2.50
C LEU A 165 8.94 12.49 1.23
N ALA A 166 7.83 12.64 0.52
CA ALA A 166 7.69 13.52 -0.63
C ALA A 166 6.75 14.67 -0.28
N PHE A 167 7.07 15.86 -0.80
CA PHE A 167 6.28 17.06 -0.59
C PHE A 167 5.40 17.32 -1.81
N ASN A 168 4.10 17.47 -1.60
CA ASN A 168 3.15 17.66 -2.67
C ASN A 168 2.83 19.13 -2.86
N ASN A 169 3.24 19.67 -4.04
CA ASN A 169 2.91 21.02 -4.49
C ASN A 169 3.19 22.11 -3.43
N THR A 170 4.39 22.10 -2.85
CA THR A 170 4.81 23.15 -1.91
C THR A 170 5.19 24.44 -2.66
N THR A 171 4.94 25.61 -2.05
CA THR A 171 5.28 26.92 -2.61
C THR A 171 6.78 27.10 -2.80
N GLU A 172 7.59 26.46 -1.97
CA GLU A 172 9.02 26.33 -2.15
C GLU A 172 9.34 24.94 -2.69
N LYS A 173 10.32 24.83 -3.56
CA LYS A 173 10.80 23.51 -4.01
C LYS A 173 11.42 22.78 -2.83
N MET A 174 10.87 21.60 -2.54
CA MET A 174 11.37 20.70 -1.51
C MET A 174 11.89 19.42 -2.16
N ASP A 175 13.10 19.03 -1.81
CA ASP A 175 13.62 17.73 -2.19
C ASP A 175 13.03 16.63 -1.28
N PRO A 176 12.86 15.39 -1.77
CA PRO A 176 12.40 14.30 -0.93
C PRO A 176 13.39 14.03 0.19
N GLN A 177 12.87 13.58 1.32
CA GLN A 177 13.68 13.17 2.48
C GLN A 177 13.61 11.65 2.64
N PHE A 178 14.73 11.06 3.05
CA PHE A 178 14.85 9.62 3.28
C PHE A 178 15.25 9.37 4.72
N PHE A 179 14.65 8.36 5.32
CA PHE A 179 14.75 8.02 6.73
C PHE A 179 15.20 6.58 6.89
N SER A 180 15.98 6.31 7.92
CA SER A 180 16.38 4.96 8.31
C SER A 180 15.21 4.19 8.93
N GLU A 181 15.36 2.87 9.08
CA GLU A 181 14.27 2.02 9.58
C GLU A 181 13.84 2.36 11.01
N ASN A 182 14.71 2.94 11.82
CA ASN A 182 14.44 3.30 13.21
C ASN A 182 14.03 4.76 13.40
N ASP A 183 13.97 5.53 12.31
CA ASP A 183 13.55 6.94 12.37
C ASP A 183 12.03 7.07 12.45
N GLU A 184 11.60 8.25 12.83
CA GLU A 184 10.19 8.65 12.83
C GLU A 184 10.02 9.98 12.09
N ILE A 185 8.90 10.17 11.40
CA ILE A 185 8.50 11.45 10.83
C ILE A 185 7.35 12.01 11.66
N ILE A 186 7.52 13.22 12.17
CA ILE A 186 6.47 13.97 12.84
C ILE A 186 5.94 15.01 11.85
N PHE A 187 4.67 14.88 11.46
CA PHE A 187 3.92 15.84 10.67
C PHE A 187 3.01 16.65 11.60
N LYS A 188 3.10 17.97 11.56
CA LYS A 188 2.26 18.87 12.33
C LYS A 188 1.44 19.76 11.40
N LEU A 189 0.13 19.64 11.44
CA LEU A 189 -0.80 20.51 10.72
C LEU A 189 -0.97 21.81 11.49
N VAL A 190 -0.49 22.93 10.95
CA VAL A 190 -0.48 24.22 11.64
C VAL A 190 -1.70 25.06 11.26
N ARG A 191 -2.18 24.95 10.00
CA ARG A 191 -3.36 25.70 9.52
C ARG A 191 -4.08 24.94 8.40
N GLY A 192 -5.40 24.96 8.48
CA GLY A 192 -6.30 24.35 7.51
C GLY A 192 -6.72 22.95 7.96
N ASN A 193 -7.55 22.30 7.15
CA ASN A 193 -7.95 20.92 7.35
C ASN A 193 -7.28 20.04 6.30
N ALA A 194 -6.88 18.86 6.72
CA ALA A 194 -6.28 17.87 5.82
C ALA A 194 -7.05 16.54 5.88
N THR A 195 -6.76 15.67 4.94
CA THR A 195 -7.19 14.28 4.93
C THR A 195 -5.98 13.37 4.96
N LEU A 196 -6.10 12.22 5.65
CA LEU A 196 -5.16 11.12 5.64
C LEU A 196 -5.80 9.93 4.95
N THR A 197 -5.08 9.33 4.02
CA THR A 197 -5.43 8.06 3.37
C THR A 197 -4.25 7.12 3.44
N SER A 198 -4.50 5.81 3.40
CA SER A 198 -3.45 4.77 3.34
C SER A 198 -3.66 3.90 2.12
N ASP A 199 -2.60 3.62 1.38
CA ASP A 199 -2.64 2.79 0.17
C ASP A 199 -3.77 3.24 -0.77
N ASN A 200 -4.58 2.31 -1.26
CA ASN A 200 -5.81 2.55 -2.01
C ASN A 200 -7.07 2.33 -1.15
N SER A 201 -7.01 2.56 0.15
CA SER A 201 -8.17 2.43 1.03
C SER A 201 -9.27 3.41 0.64
N PRO A 202 -10.54 3.00 0.66
CA PRO A 202 -11.66 3.91 0.54
C PRO A 202 -11.87 4.77 1.80
N GLU A 203 -11.24 4.42 2.92
CA GLU A 203 -11.33 5.17 4.17
C GLU A 203 -10.51 6.46 4.10
N ILE A 204 -11.17 7.58 4.40
CA ILE A 204 -10.55 8.91 4.42
C ILE A 204 -10.74 9.49 5.82
N TYR A 205 -9.63 9.79 6.48
CA TYR A 205 -9.64 10.37 7.82
C TYR A 205 -9.42 11.88 7.73
N THR A 206 -10.28 12.66 8.39
CA THR A 206 -10.08 14.11 8.50
C THR A 206 -9.06 14.39 9.60
N ILE A 207 -8.08 15.23 9.28
CA ILE A 207 -7.07 15.74 10.19
C ILE A 207 -7.39 17.23 10.43
N PRO A 208 -7.87 17.62 11.63
CA PRO A 208 -8.13 19.00 11.95
C PRO A 208 -6.86 19.81 12.18
N GLU A 209 -6.96 21.12 12.06
CA GLU A 209 -5.91 22.08 12.41
C GLU A 209 -5.37 21.81 13.82
N GLY A 210 -4.06 21.88 13.99
CA GLY A 210 -3.35 21.61 15.25
C GLY A 210 -2.98 20.14 15.46
N SER A 211 -3.44 19.22 14.61
CA SER A 211 -3.09 17.80 14.72
C SER A 211 -1.62 17.54 14.48
N GLU A 212 -1.12 16.51 15.17
CA GLU A 212 0.22 15.97 14.99
C GLU A 212 0.12 14.46 14.70
N LEU A 213 0.84 13.99 13.68
CA LEU A 213 0.90 12.58 13.29
C LEU A 213 2.35 12.13 13.24
N THR A 214 2.61 10.96 13.82
CA THR A 214 3.92 10.31 13.76
C THR A 214 3.84 9.11 12.81
N PHE A 215 4.76 9.05 11.86
CA PHE A 215 4.91 7.93 10.92
C PHE A 215 6.24 7.22 11.17
N LYS A 216 6.20 5.90 11.20
CA LYS A 216 7.38 5.04 11.33
C LYS A 216 7.15 3.70 10.65
N LEU A 217 8.21 2.90 10.52
CA LEU A 217 8.05 1.51 10.11
C LEU A 217 7.41 0.69 11.23
N SER A 218 6.46 -0.13 10.85
CA SER A 218 5.79 -1.08 11.73
C SER A 218 6.62 -2.33 11.94
N SER A 219 6.45 -3.00 13.08
CA SER A 219 6.92 -4.36 13.29
C SER A 219 6.15 -5.38 12.44
N GLU A 220 4.92 -5.05 12.01
CA GLU A 220 4.15 -5.89 11.12
C GLU A 220 4.72 -5.87 9.70
N LYS A 221 4.77 -7.04 9.07
CA LYS A 221 5.25 -7.22 7.70
C LYS A 221 4.15 -7.79 6.81
N ALA A 222 4.12 -7.37 5.56
CA ALA A 222 3.34 -8.06 4.54
C ALA A 222 4.18 -9.22 3.98
N LYS A 223 3.55 -10.38 3.80
CA LYS A 223 4.17 -11.59 3.26
C LYS A 223 3.66 -11.84 1.84
N ILE A 224 4.54 -11.79 0.85
CA ILE A 224 4.13 -11.85 -0.56
C ILE A 224 5.02 -12.82 -1.32
N TYR A 225 4.39 -13.76 -2.04
CA TYR A 225 5.05 -14.65 -3.00
C TYR A 225 5.21 -13.95 -4.35
N GLU A 226 6.37 -14.15 -5.01
CA GLU A 226 6.58 -13.81 -6.43
C GLU A 226 5.99 -12.45 -6.87
N LEU A 227 6.34 -11.38 -6.16
CA LEU A 227 5.86 -10.03 -6.49
C LEU A 227 6.11 -9.64 -7.95
N ASP A 228 7.17 -10.20 -8.56
CA ASP A 228 7.54 -9.95 -9.95
C ASP A 228 6.41 -10.31 -10.93
N SER A 229 5.52 -11.21 -10.56
CA SER A 229 4.31 -11.51 -11.35
C SER A 229 3.43 -10.28 -11.60
N LEU A 230 3.43 -9.28 -10.71
CA LEU A 230 2.74 -7.99 -10.89
C LEU A 230 3.63 -6.91 -11.50
N ARG A 231 4.93 -6.92 -11.22
CA ARG A 231 5.86 -5.82 -11.53
C ARG A 231 6.80 -6.13 -12.68
N CYS A 232 6.63 -7.26 -13.36
CA CYS A 232 7.40 -7.63 -14.53
C CYS A 232 7.19 -6.60 -15.67
N PRO A 233 8.25 -5.99 -16.20
CA PRO A 233 8.13 -5.00 -17.26
C PRO A 233 7.66 -5.61 -18.59
N ASN A 234 7.81 -6.93 -18.76
CA ASN A 234 7.40 -7.65 -19.96
C ASN A 234 5.93 -8.14 -19.91
N CYS A 235 5.31 -8.08 -18.72
CA CYS A 235 3.90 -8.39 -18.56
C CYS A 235 3.07 -7.13 -18.84
N ILE A 236 2.34 -7.13 -19.96
CA ILE A 236 1.60 -5.97 -20.43
C ILE A 236 0.16 -6.04 -19.91
N VAL A 237 -0.30 -4.96 -19.28
CA VAL A 237 -1.71 -4.78 -18.94
C VAL A 237 -2.42 -4.22 -20.15
N THR A 238 -3.29 -5.03 -20.77
CA THR A 238 -4.22 -4.55 -21.80
C THR A 238 -5.40 -3.88 -21.10
N ARG A 239 -5.41 -2.56 -21.12
CA ARG A 239 -6.62 -1.84 -20.70
C ARG A 239 -7.64 -1.99 -21.81
N GLY A 240 -8.74 -2.69 -21.51
CA GLY A 240 -9.93 -2.64 -22.34
C GLY A 240 -10.61 -1.28 -22.25
#